data_36d4ebe476a5d9172654da49539e9b62
#
_entry.id   36d4ebe476a5d9172654da49539e9b62
#
_cell.length_a   1.000
_cell.length_b   1.000
_cell.length_c   1.000
_cell.angle_alpha   90.00
_cell.angle_beta   90.00
_cell.angle_gamma   90.00
#
_symmetry.space_group_name_H-M   'P 1'
#
loop_
_entity.id
_entity.type
_entity.pdbx_description
1 polymer ?
#
loop_
_entity_poly.entity_id
_entity_poly.type
_entity_poly.pdbx_seq_one_letter_code
_entity_poly.pdbx_strand_id
1 'polypeptide(L)'
;MSTTKYFTLSFLNKSALKIGVYGIIKKEVIKMILEEYDETINSTFDPYEVENVIEDFPKTGVTCFSKKLFDQLVTKFNGVEIALSSNGNGKLPIYKINYDGKDIALFMSRVGAPACIVQYEELFAMGLERVVVFGTCGVLDKAIDDLAIIIPNSAIRDEGTSYHYLKSSREIIVNPKYQEEFIKLLKEHNYSYITGKVWTTDAPYRETRKKVLNRKEEGCVCVDMECSAISALAKFRNKEVFQFFYAADNLDSAKWDQRSLGNNEKLSDKEMIGLLAIKFAVSLNK
;
A
#
# COMPACT_ATOMS: atom_id res chain seq x y z
N MET A 1 -1.01 -22.12 -64.59
CA MET A 1 -1.59 -22.51 -63.27
C MET A 1 -0.54 -22.25 -62.19
N SER A 2 -0.68 -21.12 -61.52
CA SER A 2 0.22 -20.69 -60.47
C SER A 2 -0.48 -20.80 -59.12
N THR A 3 0.01 -21.68 -58.27
CA THR A 3 -0.51 -21.90 -56.92
C THR A 3 0.22 -20.97 -55.92
N THR A 4 -0.43 -19.90 -55.52
CA THR A 4 0.03 -19.00 -54.48
C THR A 4 -0.20 -19.64 -53.12
N LYS A 5 0.85 -20.00 -52.41
CA LYS A 5 0.78 -20.45 -50.99
C LYS A 5 0.70 -19.23 -50.10
N TYR A 6 -0.37 -19.07 -49.34
CA TYR A 6 -0.49 -18.14 -48.27
C TYR A 6 0.28 -18.66 -47.05
N PHE A 7 1.31 -17.91 -46.60
CA PHE A 7 1.96 -18.12 -45.32
C PHE A 7 1.19 -17.37 -44.26
N THR A 8 0.62 -18.09 -43.32
CA THR A 8 0.10 -17.53 -42.06
C THR A 8 1.28 -17.20 -41.17
N LEU A 9 1.52 -15.91 -40.92
CA LEU A 9 2.46 -15.43 -39.92
C LEU A 9 1.81 -15.61 -38.52
N SER A 10 2.27 -16.63 -37.78
CA SER A 10 2.03 -16.73 -36.37
C SER A 10 2.91 -15.68 -35.64
N PHE A 11 2.31 -15.00 -34.67
CA PHE A 11 2.97 -13.99 -33.83
C PHE A 11 4.23 -14.53 -33.17
N LEU A 12 5.39 -14.16 -33.69
CA LEU A 12 6.68 -14.38 -33.05
C LEU A 12 7.04 -13.16 -32.20
N ASN A 13 7.39 -13.44 -30.95
CA ASN A 13 7.98 -12.50 -30.00
C ASN A 13 8.99 -11.58 -30.68
N LYS A 14 8.84 -10.26 -30.52
CA LYS A 14 9.76 -9.24 -31.04
C LYS A 14 11.11 -9.33 -30.32
N SER A 15 12.01 -10.17 -30.84
CA SER A 15 13.43 -10.10 -30.51
C SER A 15 14.14 -9.23 -31.55
N ALA A 16 14.73 -8.13 -31.11
CA ALA A 16 15.59 -7.32 -31.99
C ALA A 16 16.91 -8.04 -32.24
N LEU A 17 17.28 -8.26 -33.50
CA LEU A 17 18.57 -8.79 -33.91
C LEU A 17 19.55 -7.65 -34.10
N LYS A 18 20.63 -7.59 -33.27
CA LYS A 18 21.82 -6.75 -33.54
C LYS A 18 22.89 -7.61 -34.21
N ILE A 19 23.33 -7.22 -35.40
CA ILE A 19 24.43 -7.87 -36.14
C ILE A 19 25.72 -7.13 -35.76
N GLY A 20 26.59 -7.77 -35.00
CA GLY A 20 27.92 -7.28 -34.69
C GLY A 20 28.94 -7.63 -35.78
N VAL A 21 30.07 -6.89 -35.87
CA VAL A 21 31.15 -6.97 -36.90
C VAL A 21 31.80 -8.36 -37.04
N TYR A 22 31.49 -9.32 -36.17
CA TYR A 22 32.02 -10.70 -36.21
C TYR A 22 30.94 -11.79 -36.30
N GLY A 23 29.78 -11.51 -36.81
CA GLY A 23 28.80 -12.56 -37.15
C GLY A 23 28.18 -13.33 -35.97
N ILE A 24 28.33 -12.87 -34.72
CA ILE A 24 27.69 -13.47 -33.56
C ILE A 24 26.35 -12.75 -33.33
N ILE A 25 25.27 -13.43 -33.66
CA ILE A 25 23.91 -12.95 -33.37
C ILE A 25 23.67 -13.15 -31.88
N LYS A 26 23.80 -12.09 -31.07
CA LYS A 26 23.30 -12.08 -29.71
C LYS A 26 21.79 -11.80 -29.74
N LYS A 27 21.00 -12.79 -29.33
CA LYS A 27 19.58 -12.63 -29.11
C LYS A 27 19.40 -11.89 -27.78
N GLU A 28 19.30 -10.56 -27.83
CA GLU A 28 18.90 -9.80 -26.63
C GLU A 28 17.41 -10.05 -26.39
N VAL A 29 17.09 -10.68 -25.27
CA VAL A 29 15.69 -10.76 -24.78
C VAL A 29 15.41 -9.39 -24.19
N ILE A 30 14.54 -8.63 -24.87
CA ILE A 30 14.04 -7.37 -24.30
C ILE A 30 13.15 -7.75 -23.12
N LYS A 31 13.61 -7.46 -21.92
CA LYS A 31 12.82 -7.61 -20.69
C LYS A 31 11.71 -6.54 -20.66
N MET A 32 10.59 -6.87 -20.04
CA MET A 32 9.63 -5.83 -19.69
C MET A 32 10.24 -4.89 -18.66
N ILE A 33 9.92 -3.60 -18.72
CA ILE A 33 10.45 -2.59 -17.81
C ILE A 33 10.24 -2.94 -16.32
N LEU A 34 9.14 -3.61 -15.99
CA LEU A 34 8.85 -4.08 -14.64
C LEU A 34 9.74 -5.27 -14.18
N GLU A 35 10.60 -5.80 -15.05
CA GLU A 35 11.58 -6.85 -14.75
C GLU A 35 12.99 -6.28 -14.55
N GLU A 36 13.16 -4.97 -14.73
CA GLU A 36 14.43 -4.25 -14.58
C GLU A 36 14.61 -3.76 -13.13
N TYR A 37 14.77 -4.70 -12.21
CA TYR A 37 15.04 -4.39 -10.82
C TYR A 37 16.53 -4.21 -10.56
N ASP A 38 16.89 -3.12 -9.87
CA ASP A 38 18.22 -2.84 -9.36
C ASP A 38 18.21 -2.97 -7.82
N GLU A 39 19.14 -3.75 -7.26
CA GLU A 39 19.24 -3.99 -5.82
C GLU A 39 20.10 -2.97 -5.08
N THR A 40 20.64 -1.96 -5.79
CA THR A 40 21.41 -0.87 -5.18
C THR A 40 20.52 -0.06 -4.24
N ILE A 41 20.96 0.10 -3.00
CA ILE A 41 20.16 0.79 -1.97
C ILE A 41 20.15 2.29 -2.15
N ASN A 42 21.30 2.88 -2.50
CA ASN A 42 21.45 4.33 -2.65
C ASN A 42 21.02 4.76 -4.04
N SER A 43 20.13 5.72 -4.12
CA SER A 43 19.71 6.36 -5.37
C SER A 43 20.55 7.61 -5.65
N THR A 44 20.51 8.11 -6.88
CA THR A 44 21.16 9.38 -7.24
C THR A 44 20.55 10.58 -6.49
N PHE A 45 19.30 10.47 -6.06
CA PHE A 45 18.60 11.42 -5.22
C PHE A 45 18.05 10.64 -4.01
N ASP A 46 18.88 10.54 -2.96
CA ASP A 46 18.58 9.70 -1.79
C ASP A 46 17.86 10.50 -0.70
N PRO A 47 16.71 10.05 -0.19
CA PRO A 47 15.98 10.76 0.86
C PRO A 47 16.80 10.90 2.15
N TYR A 48 17.69 9.96 2.45
CA TYR A 48 18.57 10.03 3.64
C TYR A 48 19.71 11.04 3.51
N GLU A 49 19.95 11.60 2.31
CA GLU A 49 20.90 12.69 2.09
C GLU A 49 20.19 14.06 2.08
N VAL A 50 18.90 14.08 1.79
CA VAL A 50 18.11 15.32 1.59
C VAL A 50 17.30 15.69 2.83
N GLU A 51 16.73 14.69 3.49
CA GLU A 51 15.96 14.90 4.71
C GLU A 51 16.87 14.88 5.95
N ASN A 52 16.56 15.74 6.91
CA ASN A 52 17.26 15.73 8.17
C ASN A 52 16.60 14.75 9.15
N VAL A 53 17.43 13.95 9.80
CA VAL A 53 16.97 13.20 10.98
C VAL A 53 16.50 14.21 12.03
N ILE A 54 15.27 14.08 12.47
CA ILE A 54 14.68 14.93 13.49
C ILE A 54 14.97 14.30 14.86
N GLU A 55 15.62 15.06 15.73
CA GLU A 55 15.87 14.64 17.11
C GLU A 55 14.53 14.36 17.81
N ASP A 56 14.45 13.25 18.55
CA ASP A 56 13.24 12.80 19.25
C ASP A 56 12.02 12.53 18.33
N PHE A 57 12.24 12.28 17.03
CA PHE A 57 11.16 11.84 16.15
C PHE A 57 10.60 10.50 16.64
N PRO A 58 9.26 10.37 16.78
CA PRO A 58 8.66 9.11 17.24
C PRO A 58 9.04 7.95 16.32
N LYS A 59 9.54 6.85 16.88
CA LYS A 59 9.95 5.67 16.13
C LYS A 59 8.79 4.88 15.54
N THR A 60 7.59 5.05 16.08
CA THR A 60 6.37 4.42 15.60
C THR A 60 5.38 5.46 15.13
N GLY A 61 4.78 5.23 13.98
CA GLY A 61 3.73 6.09 13.40
C GLY A 61 2.44 5.36 13.17
N VAL A 62 1.36 6.14 13.09
CA VAL A 62 0.03 5.71 12.64
C VAL A 62 -0.41 6.62 11.52
N THR A 63 -1.01 6.03 10.50
CA THR A 63 -1.48 6.79 9.34
C THR A 63 -2.78 6.26 8.78
N CYS A 64 -3.57 7.16 8.21
CA CYS A 64 -4.76 6.87 7.43
C CYS A 64 -4.83 7.74 6.17
N PHE A 65 -5.80 7.46 5.29
CA PHE A 65 -5.99 8.16 4.01
C PHE A 65 -7.18 9.12 4.03
N SER A 66 -7.86 9.29 5.16
CA SER A 66 -9.01 10.18 5.33
C SER A 66 -8.64 11.45 6.07
N LYS A 67 -8.68 12.60 5.38
CA LYS A 67 -8.38 13.91 5.98
C LYS A 67 -9.26 14.20 7.20
N LYS A 68 -10.56 13.91 7.10
CA LYS A 68 -11.49 14.19 8.18
C LYS A 68 -11.23 13.34 9.42
N LEU A 69 -10.98 12.05 9.23
CA LEU A 69 -10.61 11.15 10.32
C LEU A 69 -9.29 11.56 10.95
N PHE A 70 -8.29 11.89 10.13
CA PHE A 70 -7.01 12.39 10.58
C PHE A 70 -7.17 13.63 11.47
N ASP A 71 -7.91 14.64 11.02
CA ASP A 71 -8.13 15.88 11.77
C ASP A 71 -8.84 15.64 13.13
N GLN A 72 -9.79 14.69 13.16
CA GLN A 72 -10.45 14.31 14.41
C GLN A 72 -9.46 13.66 15.39
N LEU A 73 -8.61 12.74 14.90
CA LEU A 73 -7.60 12.10 15.74
C LEU A 73 -6.57 13.11 16.25
N VAL A 74 -6.08 14.02 15.38
CA VAL A 74 -5.18 15.11 15.80
C VAL A 74 -5.81 15.95 16.91
N THR A 75 -7.07 16.38 16.73
CA THR A 75 -7.79 17.16 17.71
C THR A 75 -7.99 16.40 19.03
N LYS A 76 -8.41 15.14 18.94
CA LYS A 76 -8.68 14.29 20.12
C LYS A 76 -7.46 14.07 20.99
N PHE A 77 -6.28 13.97 20.40
CA PHE A 77 -5.03 13.74 21.12
C PHE A 77 -4.18 14.99 21.33
N ASN A 78 -4.72 16.19 21.04
CA ASN A 78 -3.98 17.46 21.12
C ASN A 78 -2.63 17.37 20.41
N GLY A 79 -2.63 16.85 19.17
CA GLY A 79 -1.43 16.62 18.38
C GLY A 79 -0.59 17.89 18.20
N VAL A 80 0.72 17.76 18.39
CA VAL A 80 1.69 18.84 18.18
C VAL A 80 2.39 18.60 16.85
N GLU A 81 2.34 19.57 15.93
CA GLU A 81 3.04 19.48 14.66
C GLU A 81 4.56 19.45 14.88
N ILE A 82 5.23 18.46 14.32
CA ILE A 82 6.68 18.24 14.49
C ILE A 82 7.44 18.25 13.16
N ALA A 83 6.76 18.03 12.03
CA ALA A 83 7.38 18.01 10.70
C ALA A 83 6.33 18.20 9.60
N LEU A 84 6.81 18.37 8.38
CA LEU A 84 6.00 18.48 7.16
C LEU A 84 6.56 17.56 6.08
N SER A 85 5.72 16.74 5.46
CA SER A 85 6.02 16.12 4.17
C SER A 85 5.53 17.02 3.04
N SER A 86 6.39 17.42 2.12
CA SER A 86 6.10 18.44 1.11
C SER A 86 6.33 17.92 -0.31
N ASN A 87 5.37 18.13 -1.19
CA ASN A 87 5.54 17.88 -2.63
C ASN A 87 4.77 18.90 -3.47
N GLY A 88 4.76 18.74 -4.80
CA GLY A 88 4.04 19.62 -5.73
C GLY A 88 2.54 19.77 -5.45
N ASN A 89 1.91 18.83 -4.77
CA ASN A 89 0.49 18.87 -4.39
C ASN A 89 0.23 19.51 -3.01
N GLY A 90 1.28 20.02 -2.36
CA GLY A 90 1.18 20.71 -1.08
C GLY A 90 1.84 19.98 0.07
N LYS A 91 1.68 20.57 1.25
CA LYS A 91 2.29 20.12 2.51
C LYS A 91 1.28 19.31 3.33
N LEU A 92 1.75 18.21 3.91
CA LEU A 92 1.00 17.42 4.88
C LEU A 92 1.76 17.42 6.22
N PRO A 93 1.09 17.88 7.29
CA PRO A 93 1.71 17.95 8.61
C PRO A 93 1.83 16.55 9.22
N ILE A 94 2.90 16.37 10.00
CA ILE A 94 3.13 15.22 10.85
C ILE A 94 3.02 15.69 12.29
N TYR A 95 2.14 15.05 13.06
CA TYR A 95 1.90 15.40 14.45
C TYR A 95 2.50 14.36 15.39
N LYS A 96 3.06 14.82 16.48
CA LYS A 96 3.33 13.98 17.64
C LYS A 96 2.08 13.97 18.52
N ILE A 97 1.61 12.77 18.85
CA ILE A 97 0.54 12.55 19.82
C ILE A 97 1.05 11.66 20.94
N ASN A 98 0.52 11.83 22.14
CA ASN A 98 0.80 10.97 23.28
C ASN A 98 -0.40 10.08 23.59
N TYR A 99 -0.18 8.79 23.70
CA TYR A 99 -1.18 7.83 24.15
C TYR A 99 -0.55 6.88 25.17
N ASP A 100 -1.12 6.83 26.37
CA ASP A 100 -0.67 5.98 27.46
C ASP A 100 0.83 6.19 27.82
N GLY A 101 1.25 7.46 27.81
CA GLY A 101 2.63 7.86 28.12
C GLY A 101 3.65 7.60 27.02
N LYS A 102 3.24 7.15 25.84
CA LYS A 102 4.12 6.89 24.68
C LYS A 102 3.81 7.84 23.53
N ASP A 103 4.87 8.42 22.97
CA ASP A 103 4.78 9.29 21.82
C ASP A 103 4.76 8.48 20.52
N ILE A 104 3.85 8.83 19.61
CA ILE A 104 3.76 8.29 18.25
C ILE A 104 3.57 9.42 17.24
N ALA A 105 4.06 9.21 16.02
CA ALA A 105 3.81 10.09 14.90
C ALA A 105 2.43 9.79 14.30
N LEU A 106 1.59 10.80 14.15
CA LEU A 106 0.31 10.70 13.43
C LEU A 106 0.39 11.54 12.16
N PHE A 107 0.14 10.94 11.02
CA PHE A 107 0.18 11.61 9.73
C PHE A 107 -0.89 11.08 8.78
N MET A 108 -1.19 11.85 7.75
CA MET A 108 -2.08 11.42 6.67
C MET A 108 -1.25 10.91 5.50
N SER A 109 -1.51 9.69 5.02
CA SER A 109 -0.87 9.16 3.82
C SER A 109 -1.44 9.79 2.55
N ARG A 110 -0.57 9.98 1.56
CA ARG A 110 -0.98 10.35 0.20
C ARG A 110 -1.59 9.15 -0.49
N VAL A 111 -2.65 9.38 -1.26
CA VAL A 111 -3.32 8.33 -2.05
C VAL A 111 -2.52 8.04 -3.31
N GLY A 112 -2.44 6.76 -3.67
CA GLY A 112 -1.72 6.24 -4.82
C GLY A 112 -0.29 5.82 -4.49
N ALA A 113 0.10 4.62 -4.93
CA ALA A 113 1.37 4.00 -4.58
C ALA A 113 2.58 4.94 -4.76
N PRO A 114 2.82 5.62 -5.90
CA PRO A 114 3.99 6.48 -6.05
C PRO A 114 4.05 7.62 -5.02
N ALA A 115 2.93 8.30 -4.80
CA ALA A 115 2.87 9.44 -3.89
C ALA A 115 3.03 9.03 -2.42
N CYS A 116 2.44 7.88 -2.05
CA CYS A 116 2.55 7.30 -0.73
C CYS A 116 3.99 6.88 -0.43
N ILE A 117 4.65 6.22 -1.37
CA ILE A 117 6.01 5.69 -1.16
C ILE A 117 7.05 6.82 -1.05
N VAL A 118 6.96 7.89 -1.86
CA VAL A 118 7.82 9.06 -1.68
C VAL A 118 7.68 9.65 -0.27
N GLN A 119 6.46 9.80 0.22
CA GLN A 119 6.23 10.28 1.59
C GLN A 119 6.84 9.36 2.66
N TYR A 120 6.74 8.05 2.49
CA TYR A 120 7.27 7.10 3.48
C TYR A 120 8.80 7.06 3.47
N GLU A 121 9.45 7.22 2.31
CA GLU A 121 10.89 7.39 2.21
C GLU A 121 11.37 8.61 3.03
N GLU A 122 10.70 9.76 2.87
CA GLU A 122 10.96 10.97 3.64
C GLU A 122 10.80 10.73 5.16
N LEU A 123 9.69 10.11 5.58
CA LEU A 123 9.42 9.83 6.99
C LEU A 123 10.42 8.85 7.61
N PHE A 124 10.85 7.83 6.87
CA PHE A 124 11.88 6.91 7.30
C PHE A 124 13.23 7.61 7.45
N ALA A 125 13.56 8.52 6.55
CA ALA A 125 14.76 9.35 6.64
C ALA A 125 14.72 10.32 7.85
N MET A 126 13.54 10.90 8.17
CA MET A 126 13.33 11.73 9.34
C MET A 126 13.46 10.97 10.67
N GLY A 127 13.40 9.64 10.67
CA GLY A 127 13.62 8.82 11.86
C GLY A 127 12.54 7.81 12.20
N LEU A 128 11.49 7.66 11.37
CA LEU A 128 10.45 6.66 11.57
C LEU A 128 11.00 5.25 11.32
N GLU A 129 10.67 4.30 12.19
CA GLU A 129 11.14 2.91 12.11
C GLU A 129 9.99 1.95 11.85
N ARG A 130 8.80 2.29 12.32
CA ARG A 130 7.62 1.42 12.29
C ARG A 130 6.36 2.21 11.96
N VAL A 131 5.46 1.63 11.17
CA VAL A 131 4.19 2.27 10.80
C VAL A 131 3.04 1.28 10.91
N VAL A 132 1.96 1.72 11.56
CA VAL A 132 0.63 1.10 11.46
C VAL A 132 -0.19 1.89 10.45
N VAL A 133 -0.55 1.23 9.35
CA VAL A 133 -1.29 1.82 8.23
C VAL A 133 -2.71 1.29 8.26
N PHE A 134 -3.70 2.17 8.21
CA PHE A 134 -5.08 1.76 8.05
C PHE A 134 -5.84 2.66 7.08
N GLY A 135 -6.81 2.08 6.40
CA GLY A 135 -7.58 2.80 5.40
C GLY A 135 -8.80 2.03 4.92
N THR A 136 -9.51 2.61 3.98
CA THR A 136 -10.61 1.94 3.29
C THR A 136 -10.12 0.96 2.26
N CYS A 137 -10.92 -0.06 1.98
CA CYS A 137 -10.78 -0.91 0.79
C CYS A 137 -12.15 -1.22 0.18
N GLY A 138 -12.17 -1.45 -1.12
CA GLY A 138 -13.34 -1.97 -1.82
C GLY A 138 -13.41 -3.49 -1.68
N VAL A 139 -14.53 -4.05 -1.16
CA VAL A 139 -14.65 -5.50 -1.00
C VAL A 139 -15.02 -6.19 -2.31
N LEU A 140 -14.43 -7.36 -2.52
CA LEU A 140 -14.69 -8.23 -3.67
C LEU A 140 -15.66 -9.37 -3.34
N ASP A 141 -16.18 -9.40 -2.11
CA ASP A 141 -17.24 -10.31 -1.67
C ASP A 141 -18.32 -9.51 -0.93
N LYS A 142 -19.55 -9.58 -1.44
CA LYS A 142 -20.71 -8.89 -0.87
C LYS A 142 -21.09 -9.39 0.54
N ALA A 143 -20.62 -10.56 0.95
CA ALA A 143 -20.85 -11.10 2.29
C ALA A 143 -19.98 -10.42 3.35
N ILE A 144 -18.97 -9.64 2.95
CA ILE A 144 -18.16 -8.84 3.88
C ILE A 144 -18.96 -7.60 4.27
N ASP A 145 -19.22 -7.48 5.56
CA ASP A 145 -19.97 -6.35 6.13
C ASP A 145 -19.21 -5.01 5.98
N ASP A 146 -19.98 -3.94 5.91
CA ASP A 146 -19.45 -2.58 5.92
C ASP A 146 -18.74 -2.29 7.25
N LEU A 147 -17.53 -1.71 7.19
CA LEU A 147 -16.58 -1.49 8.30
C LEU A 147 -15.96 -2.77 8.90
N ALA A 148 -16.19 -3.96 8.34
CA ALA A 148 -15.46 -5.14 8.76
C ALA A 148 -13.94 -4.92 8.61
N ILE A 149 -13.16 -5.34 9.62
CA ILE A 149 -11.70 -5.23 9.59
C ILE A 149 -11.12 -6.31 8.66
N ILE A 150 -10.23 -5.91 7.77
CA ILE A 150 -9.54 -6.81 6.85
C ILE A 150 -8.04 -6.73 7.11
N ILE A 151 -7.43 -7.87 7.42
CA ILE A 151 -5.99 -8.00 7.65
C ILE A 151 -5.37 -8.70 6.44
N PRO A 152 -4.63 -7.98 5.58
CA PRO A 152 -4.00 -8.59 4.43
C PRO A 152 -2.83 -9.49 4.84
N ASN A 153 -2.74 -10.69 4.26
CA ASN A 153 -1.60 -11.60 4.40
C ASN A 153 -0.70 -11.62 3.16
N SER A 154 -1.26 -11.27 2.00
CA SER A 154 -0.54 -11.08 0.74
C SER A 154 -1.24 -10.05 -0.13
N ALA A 155 -0.52 -9.49 -1.10
CA ALA A 155 -1.06 -8.53 -2.06
C ALA A 155 -0.67 -8.87 -3.50
N ILE A 156 -1.62 -8.78 -4.43
CA ILE A 156 -1.33 -8.78 -5.88
C ILE A 156 -0.78 -7.41 -6.26
N ARG A 157 0.33 -7.39 -6.95
CA ARG A 157 1.07 -6.20 -7.37
C ARG A 157 0.58 -5.73 -8.75
N ASP A 158 -0.65 -5.16 -8.83
CA ASP A 158 -1.21 -4.57 -10.07
C ASP A 158 -1.01 -3.04 -10.08
N GLU A 159 0.18 -2.61 -9.64
CA GLU A 159 0.69 -1.24 -9.61
C GLU A 159 2.15 -1.22 -10.07
N GLY A 160 2.72 -0.05 -10.35
CA GLY A 160 4.07 0.05 -10.91
C GLY A 160 5.19 0.23 -9.88
N THR A 161 4.89 0.82 -8.72
CA THR A 161 5.87 1.33 -7.77
C THR A 161 6.68 0.23 -7.08
N SER A 162 6.03 -0.85 -6.64
CA SER A 162 6.67 -1.93 -5.90
C SER A 162 7.78 -2.63 -6.69
N TYR A 163 7.73 -2.58 -8.03
CA TYR A 163 8.73 -3.20 -8.91
C TYR A 163 10.07 -2.46 -8.91
N HIS A 164 10.11 -1.21 -8.45
CA HIS A 164 11.36 -0.48 -8.22
C HIS A 164 12.05 -0.87 -6.92
N TYR A 165 11.31 -1.46 -5.98
CA TYR A 165 11.82 -1.84 -4.65
C TYR A 165 12.10 -3.34 -4.48
N LEU A 166 11.46 -4.19 -5.29
CA LEU A 166 11.65 -5.65 -5.23
C LEU A 166 11.54 -6.27 -6.62
N LYS A 167 12.30 -7.36 -6.82
CA LYS A 167 12.23 -8.18 -8.03
C LYS A 167 10.79 -8.48 -8.42
N SER A 168 10.57 -8.56 -9.73
CA SER A 168 9.26 -8.85 -10.31
C SER A 168 8.67 -10.16 -9.75
N SER A 169 7.47 -10.07 -9.25
CA SER A 169 6.64 -11.20 -8.81
C SER A 169 5.19 -10.78 -8.89
N ARG A 170 4.28 -11.74 -8.99
CA ARG A 170 2.85 -11.45 -9.03
C ARG A 170 2.31 -10.97 -7.69
N GLU A 171 2.85 -11.52 -6.61
CA GLU A 171 2.39 -11.31 -5.25
C GLU A 171 3.53 -10.94 -4.31
N ILE A 172 3.19 -10.31 -3.21
CA ILE A 172 4.08 -10.00 -2.10
C ILE A 172 3.41 -10.40 -0.78
N ILE A 173 4.20 -10.89 0.18
CA ILE A 173 3.74 -11.14 1.55
C ILE A 173 3.53 -9.81 2.26
N VAL A 174 2.39 -9.67 2.92
CA VAL A 174 2.01 -8.51 3.74
C VAL A 174 1.97 -8.93 5.21
N ASN A 175 2.29 -8.01 6.11
CA ASN A 175 2.23 -8.25 7.57
C ASN A 175 3.01 -9.49 8.05
N PRO A 176 4.30 -9.67 7.71
CA PRO A 176 5.07 -10.82 8.16
C PRO A 176 5.28 -10.84 9.68
N LYS A 177 4.98 -9.72 10.35
CA LYS A 177 5.03 -9.54 11.80
C LYS A 177 3.70 -8.99 12.32
N TYR A 178 3.44 -9.16 13.60
CA TYR A 178 2.38 -8.49 14.38
C TYR A 178 0.93 -8.91 14.06
N GLN A 179 0.70 -9.81 13.11
CA GLN A 179 -0.67 -10.20 12.76
C GLN A 179 -1.40 -10.88 13.92
N GLU A 180 -0.71 -11.77 14.65
CA GLU A 180 -1.31 -12.48 15.79
C GLU A 180 -1.62 -11.54 16.95
N GLU A 181 -0.74 -10.60 17.24
CA GLU A 181 -0.92 -9.58 18.26
C GLU A 181 -2.12 -8.66 17.94
N PHE A 182 -2.25 -8.27 16.67
CA PHE A 182 -3.39 -7.46 16.25
C PHE A 182 -4.72 -8.25 16.34
N ILE A 183 -4.72 -9.50 15.91
CA ILE A 183 -5.89 -10.40 16.04
C ILE A 183 -6.30 -10.56 17.51
N LYS A 184 -5.34 -10.69 18.42
CA LYS A 184 -5.63 -10.74 19.86
C LYS A 184 -6.31 -9.46 20.31
N LEU A 185 -5.79 -8.29 19.94
CA LEU A 185 -6.38 -6.99 20.25
C LEU A 185 -7.81 -6.85 19.71
N LEU A 186 -8.07 -7.32 18.48
CA LEU A 186 -9.41 -7.31 17.89
C LEU A 186 -10.39 -8.16 18.70
N LYS A 187 -9.98 -9.36 19.12
CA LYS A 187 -10.80 -10.26 19.95
C LYS A 187 -11.12 -9.66 21.33
N GLU A 188 -10.14 -9.01 21.97
CA GLU A 188 -10.32 -8.34 23.26
C GLU A 188 -11.35 -7.20 23.18
N HIS A 189 -11.48 -6.58 22.01
CA HIS A 189 -12.42 -5.48 21.73
C HIS A 189 -13.68 -5.90 20.97
N ASN A 190 -13.89 -7.21 20.76
CA ASN A 190 -15.05 -7.79 20.05
C ASN A 190 -15.21 -7.27 18.60
N TYR A 191 -14.11 -6.96 17.92
CA TYR A 191 -14.13 -6.65 16.49
C TYR A 191 -14.16 -7.94 15.66
N SER A 192 -15.08 -8.00 14.70
CA SER A 192 -15.02 -9.01 13.64
C SER A 192 -13.91 -8.66 12.65
N TYR A 193 -13.22 -9.67 12.13
CA TYR A 193 -12.15 -9.50 11.16
C TYR A 193 -12.11 -10.62 10.14
N ILE A 194 -11.52 -10.33 8.99
CA ILE A 194 -11.25 -11.27 7.91
C ILE A 194 -9.75 -11.17 7.59
N THR A 195 -9.13 -12.31 7.30
CA THR A 195 -7.77 -12.35 6.74
C THR A 195 -7.85 -12.79 5.29
N GLY A 196 -7.03 -12.21 4.42
CA GLY A 196 -7.05 -12.60 3.01
C GLY A 196 -6.05 -11.85 2.16
N LYS A 197 -6.08 -12.18 0.86
CA LYS A 197 -5.27 -11.50 -0.14
C LYS A 197 -5.93 -10.19 -0.55
N VAL A 198 -5.13 -9.14 -0.74
CA VAL A 198 -5.59 -7.86 -1.30
C VAL A 198 -5.11 -7.72 -2.77
N TRP A 199 -5.86 -7.01 -3.56
CA TRP A 199 -5.45 -6.57 -4.90
C TRP A 199 -5.08 -5.09 -4.85
N THR A 200 -3.78 -4.76 -5.00
CA THR A 200 -3.33 -3.36 -5.07
C THR A 200 -3.27 -2.90 -6.51
N THR A 201 -3.96 -1.79 -6.85
CA THR A 201 -4.03 -1.25 -8.21
C THR A 201 -3.80 0.26 -8.27
N ASP A 202 -3.10 0.74 -9.31
CA ASP A 202 -2.94 2.19 -9.58
C ASP A 202 -4.16 2.81 -10.28
N ALA A 203 -5.14 2.01 -10.70
CA ALA A 203 -6.17 2.46 -11.63
C ALA A 203 -7.58 2.03 -11.21
N PRO A 204 -8.18 2.69 -10.18
CA PRO A 204 -9.49 2.31 -9.65
C PRO A 204 -10.60 2.34 -10.72
N TYR A 205 -10.58 3.28 -11.64
CA TYR A 205 -11.54 3.32 -12.77
C TYR A 205 -11.29 2.24 -13.83
N ARG A 206 -10.30 1.37 -13.63
CA ARG A 206 -10.04 0.17 -14.46
C ARG A 206 -10.33 -1.14 -13.73
N GLU A 207 -10.98 -1.09 -12.58
CA GLU A 207 -11.54 -2.23 -11.86
C GLU A 207 -12.77 -2.78 -12.58
N THR A 208 -12.56 -3.30 -13.79
CA THR A 208 -13.63 -3.84 -14.62
C THR A 208 -14.22 -5.11 -13.99
N ARG A 209 -15.48 -5.41 -14.29
CA ARG A 209 -16.15 -6.63 -13.80
C ARG A 209 -15.31 -7.89 -14.04
N LYS A 210 -14.66 -7.99 -15.20
CA LYS A 210 -13.77 -9.10 -15.51
C LYS A 210 -12.56 -9.16 -14.56
N LYS A 211 -11.92 -8.02 -14.28
CA LYS A 211 -10.80 -7.97 -13.33
C LYS A 211 -11.27 -8.37 -11.92
N VAL A 212 -12.38 -7.83 -11.44
CA VAL A 212 -12.96 -8.17 -10.13
C VAL A 212 -13.17 -9.69 -10.02
N LEU A 213 -13.81 -10.33 -11.00
CA LEU A 213 -14.02 -11.77 -10.99
C LEU A 213 -12.70 -12.55 -10.96
N ASN A 214 -11.74 -12.18 -11.80
CA ASN A 214 -10.43 -12.84 -11.82
C ASN A 214 -9.71 -12.71 -10.46
N ARG A 215 -9.76 -11.53 -9.82
CA ARG A 215 -9.13 -11.32 -8.50
C ARG A 215 -9.83 -12.12 -7.40
N LYS A 216 -11.15 -12.27 -7.46
CA LYS A 216 -11.88 -13.17 -6.56
C LYS A 216 -11.42 -14.61 -6.73
N GLU A 217 -11.30 -15.10 -7.97
CA GLU A 217 -10.81 -16.45 -8.27
C GLU A 217 -9.37 -16.67 -7.78
N GLU A 218 -8.55 -15.63 -7.76
CA GLU A 218 -7.21 -15.63 -7.19
C GLU A 218 -7.18 -15.53 -5.66
N GLY A 219 -8.33 -15.44 -5.01
CA GLY A 219 -8.50 -15.39 -3.56
C GLY A 219 -8.40 -13.99 -2.95
N CYS A 220 -8.50 -12.93 -3.74
CA CYS A 220 -8.56 -11.57 -3.20
C CYS A 220 -9.90 -11.30 -2.55
N VAL A 221 -9.88 -10.73 -1.34
CA VAL A 221 -11.05 -10.34 -0.57
C VAL A 221 -11.39 -8.86 -0.72
N CYS A 222 -10.40 -8.03 -1.06
CA CYS A 222 -10.59 -6.60 -1.27
C CYS A 222 -9.55 -6.02 -2.25
N VAL A 223 -9.75 -4.74 -2.60
CA VAL A 223 -8.85 -3.93 -3.44
C VAL A 223 -8.48 -2.64 -2.72
N ASP A 224 -7.22 -2.23 -2.90
CA ASP A 224 -6.64 -0.98 -2.41
C ASP A 224 -5.72 -0.35 -3.47
N MET A 225 -4.98 0.70 -3.10
CA MET A 225 -4.08 1.40 -4.02
C MET A 225 -2.61 1.47 -3.55
N GLU A 226 -2.25 0.98 -2.35
CA GLU A 226 -0.91 1.20 -1.77
C GLU A 226 -0.25 -0.04 -1.14
N CYS A 227 -1.01 -1.03 -0.74
CA CYS A 227 -0.57 -2.12 0.13
C CYS A 227 0.68 -2.86 -0.36
N SER A 228 0.73 -3.26 -1.63
CA SER A 228 1.88 -3.97 -2.18
C SER A 228 3.12 -3.09 -2.24
N ALA A 229 2.97 -1.81 -2.57
CA ALA A 229 4.08 -0.86 -2.65
C ALA A 229 4.67 -0.55 -1.27
N ILE A 230 3.81 -0.30 -0.26
CA ILE A 230 4.24 -0.10 1.13
C ILE A 230 5.00 -1.33 1.65
N SER A 231 4.50 -2.53 1.37
CA SER A 231 5.17 -3.79 1.76
C SER A 231 6.53 -3.96 1.08
N ALA A 232 6.63 -3.56 -0.19
CA ALA A 232 7.88 -3.62 -0.95
C ALA A 232 8.92 -2.64 -0.40
N LEU A 233 8.53 -1.38 -0.15
CA LEU A 233 9.38 -0.38 0.46
C LEU A 233 9.87 -0.81 1.85
N ALA A 234 8.97 -1.27 2.71
CA ALA A 234 9.29 -1.70 4.06
C ALA A 234 10.36 -2.80 4.05
N LYS A 235 10.22 -3.79 3.14
CA LYS A 235 11.22 -4.85 2.97
C LYS A 235 12.54 -4.31 2.43
N PHE A 236 12.52 -3.41 1.44
CA PHE A 236 13.71 -2.80 0.85
C PHE A 236 14.51 -1.97 1.87
N ARG A 237 13.83 -1.12 2.65
CA ARG A 237 14.44 -0.25 3.66
C ARG A 237 14.62 -0.92 5.04
N ASN A 238 14.26 -2.20 5.16
CA ASN A 238 14.30 -2.93 6.44
C ASN A 238 13.53 -2.20 7.56
N LYS A 239 12.34 -1.71 7.23
CA LYS A 239 11.43 -1.05 8.16
C LYS A 239 10.27 -1.96 8.52
N GLU A 240 9.60 -1.69 9.62
CA GLU A 240 8.45 -2.48 10.08
C GLU A 240 7.15 -1.78 9.72
N VAL A 241 6.30 -2.48 8.99
CA VAL A 241 4.96 -1.99 8.62
C VAL A 241 3.92 -3.04 8.96
N PHE A 242 2.83 -2.60 9.56
CA PHE A 242 1.61 -3.37 9.72
C PHE A 242 0.46 -2.65 9.04
N GLN A 243 -0.28 -3.35 8.19
CA GLN A 243 -1.37 -2.79 7.40
C GLN A 243 -2.67 -3.52 7.69
N PHE A 244 -3.75 -2.77 7.83
CA PHE A 244 -5.11 -3.33 7.85
C PHE A 244 -6.10 -2.36 7.22
N PHE A 245 -7.23 -2.88 6.79
CA PHE A 245 -8.28 -2.10 6.16
C PHE A 245 -9.58 -2.22 6.92
N TYR A 246 -10.51 -1.34 6.62
CA TYR A 246 -11.92 -1.52 6.90
C TYR A 246 -12.71 -1.43 5.60
N ALA A 247 -13.67 -2.35 5.44
CA ALA A 247 -14.53 -2.42 4.27
C ALA A 247 -15.35 -1.13 4.13
N ALA A 248 -15.35 -0.49 2.96
CA ALA A 248 -16.01 0.79 2.76
C ALA A 248 -16.96 0.81 1.57
N ASP A 249 -16.64 0.14 0.49
CA ASP A 249 -17.49 -0.01 -0.69
C ASP A 249 -17.48 -1.45 -1.20
N ASN A 250 -18.40 -1.78 -2.10
CA ASN A 250 -18.58 -3.14 -2.58
C ASN A 250 -18.59 -3.20 -4.12
N LEU A 251 -17.62 -3.94 -4.66
CA LEU A 251 -17.46 -4.18 -6.09
C LEU A 251 -18.12 -5.48 -6.56
N ASP A 252 -18.63 -6.31 -5.64
CA ASP A 252 -19.29 -7.60 -5.96
C ASP A 252 -20.80 -7.47 -6.21
N SER A 253 -21.32 -6.27 -6.26
CA SER A 253 -22.71 -5.99 -6.61
C SER A 253 -22.89 -5.78 -8.12
N ALA A 254 -24.12 -5.83 -8.62
CA ALA A 254 -24.44 -5.59 -10.03
C ALA A 254 -24.08 -4.14 -10.47
N LYS A 255 -24.20 -3.20 -9.54
CA LYS A 255 -23.72 -1.81 -9.65
C LYS A 255 -22.78 -1.55 -8.48
N TRP A 256 -21.85 -0.64 -8.65
CA TRP A 256 -20.99 -0.18 -7.55
C TRP A 256 -21.84 0.31 -6.38
N ASP A 257 -21.53 -0.20 -5.20
CA ASP A 257 -22.23 0.14 -3.96
C ASP A 257 -21.25 0.89 -3.04
N GLN A 258 -21.48 2.18 -2.88
CA GLN A 258 -20.60 3.09 -2.17
C GLN A 258 -20.52 2.82 -0.66
N ARG A 259 -21.55 2.24 -0.03
CA ARG A 259 -21.62 2.01 1.42
C ARG A 259 -21.11 3.22 2.22
N SER A 260 -20.15 2.99 3.13
CA SER A 260 -19.57 4.04 3.99
C SER A 260 -18.30 4.70 3.42
N LEU A 261 -18.00 4.58 2.12
CA LEU A 261 -16.78 5.17 1.54
C LEU A 261 -16.69 6.69 1.75
N GLY A 262 -17.82 7.40 1.83
CA GLY A 262 -17.87 8.85 2.05
C GLY A 262 -17.23 9.29 3.37
N ASN A 263 -16.57 10.46 3.36
CA ASN A 263 -15.86 10.99 4.54
C ASN A 263 -16.76 11.23 5.77
N ASN A 264 -18.05 11.46 5.58
CA ASN A 264 -19.00 11.74 6.68
C ASN A 264 -19.76 10.50 7.15
N GLU A 265 -19.75 9.44 6.35
CA GLU A 265 -20.49 8.23 6.66
C GLU A 265 -19.83 7.45 7.80
N LYS A 266 -20.59 7.10 8.82
CA LYS A 266 -20.12 6.31 9.98
C LYS A 266 -18.80 6.83 10.60
N LEU A 267 -18.65 8.14 10.69
CA LEU A 267 -17.38 8.76 11.08
C LEU A 267 -16.97 8.41 12.51
N SER A 268 -17.92 8.23 13.44
CA SER A 268 -17.68 7.76 14.80
C SER A 268 -17.09 6.34 14.84
N ASP A 269 -17.62 5.45 13.99
CA ASP A 269 -17.11 4.08 13.93
C ASP A 269 -15.70 4.03 13.33
N LYS A 270 -15.45 4.85 12.30
CA LYS A 270 -14.10 5.03 11.73
C LYS A 270 -13.11 5.61 12.74
N GLU A 271 -13.57 6.52 13.60
CA GLU A 271 -12.74 7.05 14.69
C GLU A 271 -12.36 5.94 15.68
N MET A 272 -13.29 5.05 16.03
CA MET A 272 -12.99 3.89 16.88
C MET A 272 -11.95 2.96 16.24
N ILE A 273 -12.00 2.76 14.91
CA ILE A 273 -10.97 2.02 14.18
C ILE A 273 -9.62 2.75 14.24
N GLY A 274 -9.62 4.07 14.14
CA GLY A 274 -8.42 4.90 14.32
C GLY A 274 -7.81 4.78 15.73
N LEU A 275 -8.65 4.77 16.76
CA LEU A 275 -8.22 4.52 18.15
C LEU A 275 -7.60 3.14 18.33
N LEU A 276 -8.17 2.13 17.66
CA LEU A 276 -7.62 0.78 17.66
C LEU A 276 -6.23 0.75 17.01
N ALA A 277 -6.03 1.45 15.90
CA ALA A 277 -4.72 1.59 15.25
C ALA A 277 -3.68 2.24 16.16
N ILE A 278 -4.06 3.34 16.85
CA ILE A 278 -3.20 4.04 17.80
C ILE A 278 -2.84 3.13 18.98
N LYS A 279 -3.82 2.47 19.58
CA LYS A 279 -3.60 1.51 20.67
C LYS A 279 -2.65 0.39 20.27
N PHE A 280 -2.83 -0.13 19.06
CA PHE A 280 -1.95 -1.16 18.53
C PHE A 280 -0.52 -0.63 18.31
N ALA A 281 -0.35 0.53 17.70
CA ALA A 281 0.96 1.16 17.48
C ALA A 281 1.72 1.38 18.81
N VAL A 282 1.04 1.82 19.85
CA VAL A 282 1.62 2.00 21.20
C VAL A 282 2.06 0.66 21.80
N SER A 283 1.33 -0.42 21.58
CA SER A 283 1.71 -1.75 22.06
C SER A 283 2.99 -2.28 21.41
N LEU A 284 3.34 -1.78 20.22
CA LEU A 284 4.57 -2.13 19.50
C LEU A 284 5.81 -1.35 20.02
N ASN A 285 5.64 -0.26 20.75
CA ASN A 285 6.71 0.49 21.39
C ASN A 285 7.15 -0.22 22.69
N LYS A 286 7.91 -1.29 22.54
CA LYS A 286 8.52 -2.01 23.67
C LYS A 286 9.77 -1.33 24.16
#